data_2094f30c02144ee94d0624ee1dedf3c4
#
_entry.id   2094f30c02144ee94d0624ee1dedf3c4
#
_cell.length_a   1.000
_cell.length_b   1.000
_cell.length_c   1.000
_cell.angle_alpha   90.00
_cell.angle_beta   90.00
_cell.angle_gamma   90.00
#
_symmetry.space_group_name_H-M   'P 1'
#
loop_
_entity.id
_entity.type
_entity.pdbx_description
1 polymer ?
#
loop_
_entity_poly.entity_id
_entity_poly.type
_entity_poly.pdbx_seq_one_letter_code
_entity_poly.pdbx_strand_id
1 'polypeptide(L)'
;MTPGQTNLEQIFETQIRTLALTLRPSTVDDYRYTARHFLSYLRATCPQLRRLSQLRRDPHLLGWFRWLSEQEPPLSNPTRTNRLIRLRRLLDDLAANGHPVQSDLIRREDFPPKPHYLPRPLSLEEDQLVLQELRRTDDLYANALLLLRATGIRLGECIHLPLDCLQQVGTQQWALHVPLGKLHTERLVPADPEVRRIVERILTLRTSSPLARFANSQGFLLPRRGASRRALVLTLESPLAQAAKRASCATHVTPHRLRHSFATEMLRLGVSLPVLMKLRMTLRYVEVTQQDLQREFHQARQNAAHPHRLPTLALPKDMPSAGLPGVRQALEATRHLPEMYRRQLGDEKIRRRLRRLDKRLLTVASQLQRIQKEQK
;
A
#
# COMPACT_ATOMS: atom_id res chain seq x y z
N MET A 1 -3.34 -3.48 -50.12
CA MET A 1 -3.56 -3.92 -48.73
C MET A 1 -4.75 -4.86 -48.74
N THR A 2 -4.50 -6.15 -48.54
CA THR A 2 -5.54 -7.20 -48.54
C THR A 2 -6.42 -7.08 -47.31
N PRO A 3 -7.76 -7.01 -47.41
CA PRO A 3 -8.65 -6.97 -46.26
C PRO A 3 -8.68 -8.37 -45.63
N GLY A 4 -8.26 -8.51 -44.38
CA GLY A 4 -8.47 -9.71 -43.60
C GLY A 4 -7.39 -10.18 -42.62
N GLN A 5 -6.25 -9.52 -42.50
CA GLN A 5 -5.26 -9.86 -41.45
C GLN A 5 -5.29 -8.80 -40.37
N THR A 6 -6.16 -9.00 -39.39
CA THR A 6 -6.11 -8.22 -38.15
C THR A 6 -4.80 -8.56 -37.46
N ASN A 7 -3.88 -7.60 -37.43
CA ASN A 7 -2.57 -7.76 -36.80
C ASN A 7 -2.76 -8.04 -35.31
N LEU A 8 -1.97 -8.95 -34.73
CA LEU A 8 -2.00 -9.26 -33.30
C LEU A 8 -1.98 -7.99 -32.42
N GLU A 9 -1.21 -6.97 -32.83
CA GLU A 9 -1.16 -5.69 -32.12
C GLU A 9 -2.51 -4.99 -32.05
N GLN A 10 -3.26 -4.99 -33.15
CA GLN A 10 -4.60 -4.37 -33.21
C GLN A 10 -5.58 -5.10 -32.30
N ILE A 11 -5.51 -6.44 -32.26
CA ILE A 11 -6.36 -7.26 -31.40
C ILE A 11 -6.09 -6.92 -29.91
N PHE A 12 -4.81 -6.92 -29.50
CA PHE A 12 -4.44 -6.59 -28.13
C PHE A 12 -4.81 -5.13 -27.78
N GLU A 13 -4.54 -4.17 -28.66
CA GLU A 13 -4.88 -2.77 -28.41
C GLU A 13 -6.40 -2.55 -28.31
N THR A 14 -7.21 -3.22 -29.16
CA THR A 14 -8.67 -3.17 -29.08
C THR A 14 -9.14 -3.71 -27.73
N GLN A 15 -8.61 -4.85 -27.27
CA GLN A 15 -8.95 -5.41 -25.99
C GLN A 15 -8.54 -4.47 -24.84
N ILE A 16 -7.37 -3.84 -24.91
CA ILE A 16 -6.90 -2.88 -23.91
C ILE A 16 -7.79 -1.64 -23.89
N ARG A 17 -8.28 -1.16 -25.03
CA ARG A 17 -9.25 -0.06 -25.09
C ARG A 17 -10.57 -0.41 -24.39
N THR A 18 -11.05 -1.64 -24.55
CA THR A 18 -12.23 -2.12 -23.80
C THR A 18 -11.97 -2.09 -22.28
N LEU A 19 -10.80 -2.59 -21.84
CA LEU A 19 -10.40 -2.52 -20.43
C LEU A 19 -10.27 -1.06 -19.93
N ALA A 20 -9.92 -0.12 -20.79
CA ALA A 20 -9.78 1.29 -20.43
C ALA A 20 -11.11 1.95 -20.01
N LEU A 21 -12.25 1.38 -20.36
CA LEU A 21 -13.56 1.85 -19.92
C LEU A 21 -13.80 1.66 -18.43
N THR A 22 -13.12 0.68 -17.81
CA THR A 22 -13.33 0.31 -16.39
C THR A 22 -12.08 0.44 -15.54
N LEU A 23 -10.90 0.41 -16.15
CA LEU A 23 -9.62 0.47 -15.44
C LEU A 23 -9.05 1.90 -15.41
N ARG A 24 -8.24 2.16 -14.39
CA ARG A 24 -7.51 3.43 -14.29
C ARG A 24 -6.46 3.57 -15.39
N PRO A 25 -6.16 4.80 -15.85
CA PRO A 25 -5.17 5.05 -16.90
C PRO A 25 -3.82 4.37 -16.63
N SER A 26 -3.30 4.49 -15.41
CA SER A 26 -2.01 3.85 -15.05
C SER A 26 -2.04 2.32 -15.13
N THR A 27 -3.19 1.70 -14.87
CA THR A 27 -3.35 0.26 -15.01
C THR A 27 -3.42 -0.13 -16.49
N VAL A 28 -4.10 0.68 -17.29
CA VAL A 28 -4.16 0.49 -18.76
C VAL A 28 -2.77 0.59 -19.38
N ASP A 29 -1.96 1.57 -18.95
CA ASP A 29 -0.57 1.72 -19.41
C ASP A 29 0.27 0.48 -19.06
N ASP A 30 0.06 -0.09 -17.88
CA ASP A 30 0.71 -1.34 -17.48
C ASP A 30 0.30 -2.53 -18.39
N TYR A 31 -0.97 -2.62 -18.81
CA TYR A 31 -1.43 -3.62 -19.78
C TYR A 31 -0.81 -3.40 -21.14
N ARG A 32 -0.78 -2.14 -21.64
CA ARG A 32 -0.11 -1.80 -22.91
C ARG A 32 1.36 -2.15 -22.89
N TYR A 33 2.04 -1.81 -21.81
CA TYR A 33 3.45 -2.16 -21.64
C TYR A 33 3.67 -3.67 -21.70
N THR A 34 2.85 -4.44 -20.98
CA THR A 34 2.94 -5.90 -20.96
C THR A 34 2.67 -6.50 -22.34
N ALA A 35 1.62 -6.04 -23.02
CA ALA A 35 1.28 -6.50 -24.36
C ALA A 35 2.39 -6.20 -25.39
N ARG A 36 2.89 -4.96 -25.41
CA ARG A 36 4.01 -4.57 -26.31
C ARG A 36 5.24 -5.41 -26.09
N HIS A 37 5.58 -5.64 -24.83
CA HIS A 37 6.73 -6.43 -24.44
C HIS A 37 6.61 -7.91 -24.88
N PHE A 38 5.43 -8.51 -24.72
CA PHE A 38 5.14 -9.85 -25.20
C PHE A 38 5.16 -9.95 -26.75
N LEU A 39 4.51 -9.00 -27.42
CA LEU A 39 4.48 -8.94 -28.87
C LEU A 39 5.88 -8.68 -29.48
N SER A 40 6.70 -7.86 -28.81
CA SER A 40 8.10 -7.64 -29.22
C SER A 40 8.91 -8.93 -29.13
N TYR A 41 8.75 -9.70 -28.04
CA TYR A 41 9.34 -11.01 -27.90
C TYR A 41 8.90 -11.96 -29.02
N LEU A 42 7.59 -12.07 -29.27
CA LEU A 42 7.08 -12.95 -30.34
C LEU A 42 7.61 -12.58 -31.73
N ARG A 43 7.72 -11.27 -32.02
CA ARG A 43 8.31 -10.83 -33.32
C ARG A 43 9.77 -11.24 -33.48
N ALA A 44 10.54 -11.17 -32.40
CA ALA A 44 11.95 -11.48 -32.40
C ALA A 44 12.20 -13.00 -32.48
N THR A 45 11.41 -13.82 -31.79
CA THR A 45 11.66 -15.24 -31.61
C THR A 45 10.75 -16.15 -32.43
N CYS A 46 9.55 -15.70 -32.79
CA CYS A 46 8.52 -16.46 -33.48
C CYS A 46 7.88 -15.65 -34.62
N PRO A 47 8.66 -15.14 -35.61
CA PRO A 47 8.17 -14.23 -36.64
C PRO A 47 7.08 -14.84 -37.53
N GLN A 48 6.98 -16.17 -37.59
CA GLN A 48 5.95 -16.92 -38.32
C GLN A 48 4.57 -16.86 -37.64
N LEU A 49 4.50 -16.51 -36.35
CA LEU A 49 3.25 -16.44 -35.62
C LEU A 49 2.46 -15.17 -36.02
N ARG A 50 1.35 -15.35 -36.74
CA ARG A 50 0.51 -14.26 -37.27
C ARG A 50 -0.88 -14.19 -36.65
N ARG A 51 -1.38 -15.27 -36.07
CA ARG A 51 -2.74 -15.40 -35.56
C ARG A 51 -2.73 -15.93 -34.14
N LEU A 52 -3.72 -15.49 -33.33
CA LEU A 52 -3.92 -15.98 -31.96
C LEU A 52 -4.14 -17.50 -31.91
N SER A 53 -4.78 -18.09 -32.92
CA SER A 53 -4.98 -19.54 -33.00
C SER A 53 -3.68 -20.35 -33.07
N GLN A 54 -2.57 -19.72 -33.46
CA GLN A 54 -1.25 -20.34 -33.52
C GLN A 54 -0.49 -20.26 -32.18
N LEU A 55 -0.97 -19.45 -31.26
CA LEU A 55 -0.34 -19.28 -29.97
C LEU A 55 -0.43 -20.58 -29.16
N ARG A 56 0.70 -21.06 -28.68
CA ARG A 56 0.82 -22.29 -27.88
C ARG A 56 1.55 -21.99 -26.58
N ARG A 57 1.28 -22.81 -25.57
CA ARG A 57 2.02 -22.72 -24.31
C ARG A 57 3.52 -22.92 -24.58
N ASP A 58 3.90 -23.98 -25.20
CA ASP A 58 5.24 -24.23 -25.72
C ASP A 58 5.24 -24.11 -27.26
N PRO A 59 6.16 -23.35 -27.85
CA PRO A 59 7.32 -22.65 -27.27
C PRO A 59 7.01 -21.20 -26.82
N HIS A 60 5.83 -20.64 -27.14
CA HIS A 60 5.62 -19.18 -27.13
C HIS A 60 5.59 -18.60 -25.71
N LEU A 61 4.77 -19.18 -24.81
CA LEU A 61 4.63 -18.67 -23.43
C LEU A 61 5.83 -19.10 -22.56
N LEU A 62 6.21 -20.38 -22.61
CA LEU A 62 7.36 -20.88 -21.85
C LEU A 62 8.65 -20.19 -22.27
N GLY A 63 8.84 -19.98 -23.58
CA GLY A 63 9.96 -19.20 -24.07
C GLY A 63 9.95 -17.75 -23.58
N TRP A 64 8.78 -17.09 -23.53
CA TRP A 64 8.68 -15.76 -22.97
C TRP A 64 8.95 -15.72 -21.45
N PHE A 65 8.53 -16.74 -20.69
CA PHE A 65 8.84 -16.82 -19.24
C PHE A 65 10.34 -16.94 -18.99
N ARG A 66 11.02 -17.77 -19.82
CA ARG A 66 12.48 -17.89 -19.79
C ARG A 66 13.14 -16.56 -20.13
N TRP A 67 12.71 -15.94 -21.23
CA TRP A 67 13.21 -14.63 -21.66
C TRP A 67 13.01 -13.54 -20.58
N LEU A 68 11.89 -13.54 -19.84
CA LEU A 68 11.67 -12.65 -18.72
C LEU A 68 12.65 -12.88 -17.54
N SER A 69 13.14 -14.10 -17.35
CA SER A 69 14.10 -14.42 -16.30
C SER A 69 15.55 -14.11 -16.69
N GLU A 70 15.84 -14.06 -17.97
CA GLU A 70 17.16 -13.83 -18.54
C GLU A 70 17.44 -12.34 -18.89
N GLN A 71 16.53 -11.42 -18.54
CA GLN A 71 16.74 -10.00 -18.78
C GLN A 71 17.92 -9.44 -17.97
N GLU A 72 18.67 -8.51 -18.58
CA GLU A 72 19.72 -7.75 -17.90
C GLU A 72 19.32 -6.26 -17.78
N PRO A 73 19.18 -5.70 -16.58
CA PRO A 73 19.26 -6.36 -15.27
C PRO A 73 18.08 -7.33 -15.02
N PRO A 74 18.24 -8.37 -14.17
CA PRO A 74 17.23 -9.39 -13.95
C PRO A 74 15.93 -8.81 -13.35
N LEU A 75 14.80 -9.22 -13.90
CA LEU A 75 13.50 -8.78 -13.42
C LEU A 75 13.15 -9.47 -12.10
N SER A 76 12.70 -8.67 -11.13
CA SER A 76 12.23 -9.21 -9.85
C SER A 76 11.01 -10.14 -10.02
N ASN A 77 10.86 -11.13 -9.13
CA ASN A 77 9.71 -12.04 -9.11
C ASN A 77 8.37 -11.29 -9.09
N PRO A 78 8.16 -10.22 -8.28
CA PRO A 78 6.94 -9.43 -8.34
C PRO A 78 6.68 -8.80 -9.71
N THR A 79 7.72 -8.32 -10.39
CA THR A 79 7.61 -7.74 -11.73
C THR A 79 7.19 -8.79 -12.75
N ARG A 80 7.84 -9.96 -12.73
CA ARG A 80 7.48 -11.10 -13.58
C ARG A 80 6.04 -11.54 -13.32
N THR A 81 5.67 -11.75 -12.06
CA THR A 81 4.30 -12.09 -11.65
C THR A 81 3.28 -11.10 -12.19
N ASN A 82 3.52 -9.81 -12.06
CA ASN A 82 2.59 -8.78 -12.53
C ASN A 82 2.42 -8.81 -14.06
N ARG A 83 3.49 -9.07 -14.82
CA ARG A 83 3.41 -9.25 -16.28
C ARG A 83 2.61 -10.49 -16.66
N LEU A 84 2.83 -11.62 -15.97
CA LEU A 84 2.09 -12.86 -16.20
C LEU A 84 0.60 -12.68 -15.89
N ILE A 85 0.22 -12.05 -14.76
CA ILE A 85 -1.17 -11.77 -14.39
C ILE A 85 -1.86 -10.95 -15.48
N ARG A 86 -1.22 -9.89 -15.96
CA ARG A 86 -1.80 -9.00 -16.96
C ARG A 86 -1.95 -9.70 -18.30
N LEU A 87 -0.92 -10.44 -18.76
CA LEU A 87 -1.00 -11.18 -20.01
C LEU A 87 -2.07 -12.28 -19.95
N ARG A 88 -2.12 -13.04 -18.84
CA ARG A 88 -3.15 -14.06 -18.63
C ARG A 88 -4.54 -13.45 -18.77
N ARG A 89 -4.82 -12.35 -18.05
CA ARG A 89 -6.12 -11.69 -18.15
C ARG A 89 -6.44 -11.22 -19.58
N LEU A 90 -5.47 -10.66 -20.31
CA LEU A 90 -5.70 -10.25 -21.70
C LEU A 90 -6.06 -11.45 -22.58
N LEU A 91 -5.39 -12.58 -22.41
CA LEU A 91 -5.66 -13.81 -23.18
C LEU A 91 -7.02 -14.42 -22.82
N ASP A 92 -7.35 -14.45 -21.52
CA ASP A 92 -8.64 -14.93 -21.02
C ASP A 92 -9.81 -14.04 -21.54
N ASP A 93 -9.64 -12.71 -21.49
CA ASP A 93 -10.63 -11.76 -21.99
C ASP A 93 -10.79 -11.87 -23.52
N LEU A 94 -9.69 -12.09 -24.27
CA LEU A 94 -9.74 -12.32 -25.72
C LEU A 94 -10.46 -13.63 -26.06
N ALA A 95 -10.22 -14.69 -25.32
CA ALA A 95 -10.95 -15.96 -25.48
C ALA A 95 -12.44 -15.79 -25.19
N ALA A 96 -12.80 -15.08 -24.12
CA ALA A 96 -14.18 -14.77 -23.76
C ALA A 96 -14.91 -13.93 -24.84
N ASN A 97 -14.17 -13.09 -25.56
CA ASN A 97 -14.68 -12.29 -26.68
C ASN A 97 -14.70 -13.04 -28.04
N GLY A 98 -14.52 -14.36 -28.02
CA GLY A 98 -14.64 -15.23 -29.20
C GLY A 98 -13.39 -15.31 -30.09
N HIS A 99 -12.26 -14.75 -29.64
CA HIS A 99 -11.00 -14.95 -30.34
C HIS A 99 -10.48 -16.38 -30.12
N PRO A 100 -9.88 -17.03 -31.13
CA PRO A 100 -9.39 -18.40 -31.04
C PRO A 100 -8.09 -18.48 -30.24
N VAL A 101 -8.20 -18.33 -28.92
CA VAL A 101 -7.10 -18.44 -27.95
C VAL A 101 -7.24 -19.78 -27.22
N GLN A 102 -6.15 -20.55 -27.15
CA GLN A 102 -6.13 -21.80 -26.39
C GLN A 102 -6.27 -21.51 -24.90
N SER A 103 -7.04 -22.33 -24.19
CA SER A 103 -7.16 -22.29 -22.72
C SER A 103 -5.83 -22.69 -22.06
N ASP A 104 -5.65 -22.28 -20.81
CA ASP A 104 -4.53 -22.68 -19.94
C ASP A 104 -3.12 -22.40 -20.47
N LEU A 105 -2.97 -21.33 -21.27
CA LEU A 105 -1.65 -20.90 -21.75
C LEU A 105 -0.73 -20.45 -20.62
N ILE A 106 -1.28 -19.83 -19.57
CA ILE A 106 -0.56 -19.40 -18.36
C ILE A 106 -1.24 -20.06 -17.14
N ARG A 107 -0.52 -20.95 -16.48
CA ARG A 107 -1.00 -21.76 -15.37
C ARG A 107 -0.56 -21.20 -14.01
N ARG A 108 -1.11 -21.75 -12.94
CA ARG A 108 -0.77 -21.32 -11.57
C ARG A 108 0.70 -21.60 -11.23
N GLU A 109 1.24 -22.70 -11.69
CA GLU A 109 2.63 -23.11 -11.48
C GLU A 109 3.66 -22.22 -12.19
N ASP A 110 3.24 -21.42 -13.17
CA ASP A 110 4.13 -20.52 -13.92
C ASP A 110 4.53 -19.27 -13.12
N PHE A 111 3.80 -19.00 -12.05
CA PHE A 111 4.05 -17.80 -11.25
C PHE A 111 5.26 -18.00 -10.34
N PRO A 112 6.31 -17.15 -10.46
CA PRO A 112 7.45 -17.25 -9.59
C PRO A 112 7.06 -17.03 -8.13
N PRO A 113 7.79 -17.63 -7.18
CA PRO A 113 7.50 -17.48 -5.75
C PRO A 113 7.55 -16.00 -5.36
N LYS A 114 6.53 -15.57 -4.62
CA LYS A 114 6.42 -14.18 -4.16
C LYS A 114 7.22 -14.01 -2.87
N PRO A 115 8.30 -13.24 -2.88
CA PRO A 115 9.04 -12.99 -1.67
C PRO A 115 8.22 -12.11 -0.73
N HIS A 116 8.24 -12.45 0.56
CA HIS A 116 7.65 -11.64 1.63
C HIS A 116 8.78 -10.92 2.35
N TYR A 117 8.86 -9.62 2.14
CA TYR A 117 9.83 -8.78 2.84
C TYR A 117 9.20 -8.18 4.09
N LEU A 118 9.98 -8.13 5.16
CA LEU A 118 9.61 -7.37 6.33
C LEU A 118 9.56 -5.87 6.00
N PRO A 119 8.66 -5.11 6.65
CA PRO A 119 8.68 -3.65 6.56
C PRO A 119 10.07 -3.12 6.92
N ARG A 120 10.56 -2.15 6.14
CA ARG A 120 11.88 -1.53 6.35
C ARG A 120 11.69 -0.04 6.64
N PRO A 121 11.28 0.34 7.87
CA PRO A 121 11.28 1.74 8.27
C PRO A 121 12.72 2.27 8.29
N LEU A 122 12.88 3.57 8.38
CA LEU A 122 14.17 4.18 8.73
C LEU A 122 14.50 3.86 10.19
N SER A 123 15.77 3.79 10.54
CA SER A 123 16.17 3.83 11.94
C SER A 123 15.76 5.19 12.54
N LEU A 124 15.71 5.29 13.85
CA LEU A 124 15.35 6.55 14.51
C LEU A 124 16.33 7.67 14.12
N GLU A 125 17.61 7.35 14.08
CA GLU A 125 18.68 8.28 13.71
C GLU A 125 18.58 8.71 12.25
N GLU A 126 18.47 7.76 11.30
CA GLU A 126 18.30 8.07 9.88
C GLU A 126 17.07 8.94 9.64
N ASP A 127 15.94 8.64 10.30
CA ASP A 127 14.69 9.39 10.18
C ASP A 127 14.87 10.84 10.67
N GLN A 128 15.49 11.04 11.84
CA GLN A 128 15.77 12.36 12.39
C GLN A 128 16.68 13.18 11.48
N LEU A 129 17.77 12.59 10.99
CA LEU A 129 18.71 13.28 10.09
C LEU A 129 18.05 13.66 8.75
N VAL A 130 17.28 12.76 8.16
CA VAL A 130 16.53 13.06 6.92
C VAL A 130 15.53 14.19 7.15
N LEU A 131 14.78 14.16 8.27
CA LEU A 131 13.84 15.25 8.59
C LEU A 131 14.55 16.58 8.84
N GLN A 132 15.72 16.58 9.48
CA GLN A 132 16.54 17.77 9.68
C GLN A 132 16.98 18.35 8.35
N GLU A 133 17.48 17.52 7.42
CA GLU A 133 17.89 17.97 6.08
C GLU A 133 16.70 18.49 5.25
N LEU A 134 15.53 17.90 5.37
CA LEU A 134 14.32 18.41 4.72
C LEU A 134 13.90 19.76 5.31
N ARG A 135 13.93 19.93 6.64
CA ARG A 135 13.65 21.23 7.29
C ARG A 135 14.69 22.31 6.91
N ARG A 136 15.96 21.93 6.78
CA ARG A 136 17.02 22.84 6.33
C ARG A 136 16.82 23.29 4.88
N THR A 137 16.36 22.39 4.02
CA THR A 137 16.09 22.72 2.60
C THR A 137 14.92 23.68 2.47
N ASP A 138 13.87 23.50 3.26
CA ASP A 138 12.68 24.35 3.41
C ASP A 138 12.05 24.83 2.08
N ASP A 139 12.18 24.03 1.01
CA ASP A 139 11.49 24.28 -0.25
C ASP A 139 10.11 23.59 -0.26
N LEU A 140 9.36 23.82 -1.32
CA LEU A 140 7.99 23.30 -1.50
C LEU A 140 7.94 21.76 -1.44
N TYR A 141 8.92 21.09 -2.02
CA TYR A 141 8.95 19.62 -2.10
C TYR A 141 9.50 18.99 -0.82
N ALA A 142 10.44 19.65 -0.16
CA ALA A 142 10.89 19.24 1.17
C ALA A 142 9.75 19.30 2.18
N ASN A 143 8.96 20.38 2.18
CA ASN A 143 7.78 20.50 3.03
C ASN A 143 6.70 19.47 2.69
N ALA A 144 6.50 19.13 1.41
CA ALA A 144 5.60 18.05 1.02
C ALA A 144 6.05 16.67 1.55
N LEU A 145 7.36 16.41 1.60
CA LEU A 145 7.93 15.19 2.18
C LEU A 145 7.80 15.18 3.71
N LEU A 146 7.97 16.33 4.37
CA LEU A 146 7.69 16.49 5.80
C LEU A 146 6.22 16.20 6.10
N LEU A 147 5.29 16.74 5.29
CA LEU A 147 3.85 16.47 5.41
C LEU A 147 3.56 14.97 5.26
N LEU A 148 4.16 14.32 4.25
CA LEU A 148 4.00 12.89 4.04
C LEU A 148 4.49 12.08 5.24
N ARG A 149 5.64 12.44 5.83
CA ARG A 149 6.19 11.77 7.01
C ARG A 149 5.34 12.02 8.25
N ALA A 150 4.83 13.25 8.46
CA ALA A 150 4.03 13.63 9.63
C ALA A 150 2.61 13.02 9.63
N THR A 151 2.06 12.71 8.45
CA THR A 151 0.68 12.24 8.29
C THR A 151 0.57 10.78 7.84
N GLY A 152 1.66 10.20 7.34
CA GLY A 152 1.66 8.86 6.78
C GLY A 152 0.78 8.68 5.54
N ILE A 153 0.36 9.73 4.84
CA ILE A 153 -0.38 9.64 3.58
C ILE A 153 0.48 9.01 2.47
N ARG A 154 -0.15 8.48 1.44
CA ARG A 154 0.60 7.93 0.29
C ARG A 154 1.14 9.06 -0.57
N LEU A 155 2.28 8.84 -1.22
CA LEU A 155 2.83 9.79 -2.18
C LEU A 155 1.80 10.23 -3.24
N GLY A 156 1.04 9.27 -3.79
CA GLY A 156 -0.03 9.58 -4.74
C GLY A 156 -1.18 10.40 -4.16
N GLU A 157 -1.44 10.32 -2.87
CA GLU A 157 -2.40 11.16 -2.16
C GLU A 157 -1.82 12.56 -1.93
N CYS A 158 -0.58 12.63 -1.48
CA CYS A 158 0.13 13.90 -1.25
C CYS A 158 0.15 14.79 -2.50
N ILE A 159 0.50 14.24 -3.66
CA ILE A 159 0.51 15.00 -4.92
C ILE A 159 -0.88 15.43 -5.43
N HIS A 160 -1.96 14.88 -4.86
CA HIS A 160 -3.33 15.21 -5.24
C HIS A 160 -4.11 15.90 -4.11
N LEU A 161 -3.43 16.35 -3.05
CA LEU A 161 -4.08 17.14 -2.02
C LEU A 161 -4.64 18.44 -2.63
N PRO A 162 -5.90 18.78 -2.33
CA PRO A 162 -6.49 20.05 -2.74
C PRO A 162 -5.91 21.21 -1.92
N LEU A 163 -6.11 22.44 -2.39
CA LEU A 163 -5.66 23.65 -1.69
C LEU A 163 -6.29 23.80 -0.30
N ASP A 164 -7.54 23.41 -0.18
CA ASP A 164 -8.37 23.44 1.03
C ASP A 164 -8.33 22.15 1.84
N CYS A 165 -7.26 21.37 1.66
CA CYS A 165 -7.11 20.08 2.34
C CYS A 165 -7.06 20.19 3.86
N LEU A 166 -6.69 21.34 4.42
CA LEU A 166 -6.65 21.54 5.87
C LEU A 166 -8.02 22.09 6.34
N GLN A 167 -8.73 21.29 7.12
CA GLN A 167 -10.10 21.59 7.56
C GLN A 167 -10.20 21.61 9.08
N GLN A 168 -10.95 22.55 9.60
CA GLN A 168 -11.31 22.58 11.01
C GLN A 168 -12.52 21.64 11.23
N VAL A 169 -12.35 20.64 12.08
CA VAL A 169 -13.37 19.61 12.36
C VAL A 169 -14.01 19.75 13.74
N GLY A 170 -13.54 20.69 14.53
CA GLY A 170 -14.05 21.00 15.86
C GLY A 170 -13.36 22.21 16.46
N THR A 171 -13.73 22.61 17.68
CA THR A 171 -13.07 23.70 18.40
C THR A 171 -11.60 23.33 18.61
N GLN A 172 -10.68 24.04 17.95
CA GLN A 172 -9.23 23.79 17.95
C GLN A 172 -8.77 22.45 17.36
N GLN A 173 -9.65 21.68 16.75
CA GLN A 173 -9.30 20.40 16.10
C GLN A 173 -9.22 20.57 14.59
N TRP A 174 -8.12 20.12 14.02
CA TRP A 174 -7.85 20.20 12.58
C TRP A 174 -7.60 18.82 12.01
N ALA A 175 -7.97 18.65 10.75
CA ALA A 175 -7.70 17.44 10.00
C ALA A 175 -7.27 17.76 8.58
N LEU A 176 -6.43 16.90 8.02
CA LEU A 176 -6.05 16.92 6.63
C LEU A 176 -7.05 16.05 5.85
N HIS A 177 -7.82 16.68 4.97
CA HIS A 177 -8.72 15.99 4.07
C HIS A 177 -7.93 15.34 2.93
N VAL A 178 -7.95 14.03 2.87
CA VAL A 178 -7.32 13.23 1.83
C VAL A 178 -8.41 12.73 0.88
N PRO A 179 -8.47 13.24 -0.36
CA PRO A 179 -9.52 12.89 -1.30
C PRO A 179 -9.42 11.45 -1.77
N LEU A 180 -10.41 10.99 -2.53
CA LEU A 180 -10.50 9.64 -3.09
C LEU A 180 -9.20 9.20 -3.77
N GLY A 181 -8.49 8.29 -3.13
CA GLY A 181 -7.23 7.76 -3.63
C GLY A 181 -7.38 6.46 -4.42
N LYS A 182 -6.30 5.68 -4.49
CA LYS A 182 -6.24 4.39 -5.21
C LYS A 182 -7.30 3.37 -4.75
N LEU A 183 -7.78 3.48 -3.52
CA LEU A 183 -8.76 2.55 -2.94
C LEU A 183 -10.20 3.10 -2.96
N HIS A 184 -10.45 4.20 -3.69
CA HIS A 184 -11.75 4.88 -3.70
C HIS A 184 -12.26 5.22 -2.29
N THR A 185 -11.36 5.66 -1.42
CA THR A 185 -11.67 6.03 -0.05
C THR A 185 -11.13 7.41 0.23
N GLU A 186 -12.01 8.23 0.72
CA GLU A 186 -11.76 9.54 1.28
C GLU A 186 -11.60 9.41 2.79
N ARG A 187 -10.76 10.23 3.41
CA ARG A 187 -10.57 10.22 4.85
C ARG A 187 -10.03 11.53 5.37
N LEU A 188 -10.29 11.77 6.65
CA LEU A 188 -9.68 12.83 7.44
C LEU A 188 -8.52 12.24 8.25
N VAL A 189 -7.35 12.84 8.14
CA VAL A 189 -6.16 12.52 8.94
C VAL A 189 -5.99 13.63 9.97
N PRO A 190 -5.92 13.32 11.28
CA PRO A 190 -5.72 14.34 12.30
C PRO A 190 -4.48 15.20 11.98
N ALA A 191 -4.64 16.51 12.12
CA ALA A 191 -3.58 17.48 11.88
C ALA A 191 -3.23 18.18 13.20
N ASP A 192 -2.06 17.86 13.73
CA ASP A 192 -1.47 18.54 14.86
C ASP A 192 -0.91 19.93 14.47
N PRO A 193 -0.42 20.74 15.41
CA PRO A 193 0.15 22.05 15.10
C PRO A 193 1.35 21.99 14.15
N GLU A 194 2.11 20.89 14.13
CA GLU A 194 3.23 20.71 13.19
C GLU A 194 2.71 20.51 11.75
N VAL A 195 1.73 19.63 11.56
CA VAL A 195 1.10 19.41 10.25
C VAL A 195 0.48 20.70 9.73
N ARG A 196 -0.19 21.48 10.58
CA ARG A 196 -0.75 22.78 10.19
C ARG A 196 0.34 23.73 9.67
N ARG A 197 1.40 23.93 10.46
CA ARG A 197 2.55 24.79 10.06
C ARG A 197 3.17 24.35 8.75
N ILE A 198 3.31 23.05 8.52
CA ILE A 198 3.84 22.53 7.26
C ILE A 198 2.92 22.87 6.08
N VAL A 199 1.60 22.69 6.22
CA VAL A 199 0.63 23.03 5.15
C VAL A 199 0.64 24.54 4.89
N GLU A 200 0.60 25.36 5.93
CA GLU A 200 0.69 26.82 5.82
C GLU A 200 2.01 27.26 5.13
N ARG A 201 3.13 26.61 5.46
CA ARG A 201 4.41 26.85 4.79
C ARG A 201 4.39 26.49 3.31
N ILE A 202 3.78 25.35 2.96
CA ILE A 202 3.60 24.94 1.55
C ILE A 202 2.75 25.99 0.81
N LEU A 203 1.67 26.47 1.41
CA LEU A 203 0.82 27.51 0.81
C LEU A 203 1.61 28.81 0.57
N THR A 204 2.42 29.24 1.53
CA THR A 204 3.30 30.42 1.38
C THR A 204 4.30 30.22 0.25
N LEU A 205 5.04 29.11 0.24
CA LEU A 205 6.02 28.80 -0.80
C LEU A 205 5.38 28.67 -2.19
N ARG A 206 4.14 28.17 -2.23
CA ARG A 206 3.38 28.02 -3.46
C ARG A 206 3.07 29.38 -4.10
N THR A 207 2.74 30.41 -3.34
CA THR A 207 2.43 31.75 -3.89
C THR A 207 3.62 32.34 -4.66
N SER A 208 4.83 32.05 -4.22
CA SER A 208 6.08 32.50 -4.86
C SER A 208 6.53 31.58 -6.01
N SER A 209 5.90 30.43 -6.18
CA SER A 209 6.29 29.47 -7.21
C SER A 209 5.74 29.83 -8.60
N PRO A 210 6.59 29.93 -9.64
CA PRO A 210 6.11 30.15 -11.00
C PRO A 210 5.19 29.03 -11.50
N LEU A 211 5.32 27.82 -10.93
CA LEU A 211 4.48 26.67 -11.27
C LEU A 211 3.03 26.85 -10.84
N ALA A 212 2.74 27.70 -9.86
CA ALA A 212 1.38 27.94 -9.38
C ALA A 212 0.46 28.57 -10.46
N ARG A 213 1.05 29.23 -11.46
CA ARG A 213 0.32 29.90 -12.56
C ARG A 213 -0.20 28.94 -13.64
N PHE A 214 0.32 27.71 -13.70
CA PHE A 214 -0.14 26.73 -14.69
C PHE A 214 -1.56 26.23 -14.36
N ALA A 215 -2.40 26.04 -15.38
CA ALA A 215 -3.75 25.54 -15.25
C ALA A 215 -3.82 24.19 -14.49
N ASN A 216 -2.85 23.30 -14.72
CA ASN A 216 -2.75 22.02 -14.03
C ASN A 216 -2.45 22.16 -12.53
N SER A 217 -2.04 23.34 -12.04
CA SER A 217 -1.78 23.62 -10.62
C SER A 217 -3.02 24.10 -9.88
N GLN A 218 -4.07 24.51 -10.61
CA GLN A 218 -5.28 25.04 -9.99
C GLN A 218 -5.96 23.95 -9.14
N GLY A 219 -6.38 24.32 -7.95
CA GLY A 219 -7.04 23.42 -7.02
C GLY A 219 -6.13 22.44 -6.25
N PHE A 220 -4.83 22.36 -6.54
CA PHE A 220 -3.92 21.45 -5.86
C PHE A 220 -2.93 22.18 -4.94
N LEU A 221 -2.65 21.57 -3.79
CA LEU A 221 -1.68 22.10 -2.83
C LEU A 221 -0.27 22.20 -3.44
N LEU A 222 0.16 21.14 -4.15
CA LEU A 222 1.45 21.12 -4.84
C LEU A 222 1.28 21.55 -6.29
N PRO A 223 1.94 22.67 -6.70
CA PRO A 223 1.88 23.15 -8.07
C PRO A 223 2.64 22.21 -9.01
N ARG A 224 2.19 22.17 -10.27
CA ARG A 224 2.67 21.25 -11.30
C ARG A 224 2.62 21.86 -12.69
N ARG A 225 3.62 21.58 -13.52
CA ARG A 225 3.64 22.02 -14.91
C ARG A 225 2.68 21.19 -15.77
N GLY A 226 2.60 19.90 -15.53
CA GLY A 226 1.81 18.95 -16.32
C GLY A 226 1.02 17.98 -15.45
N ALA A 227 0.12 17.22 -16.08
CA ALA A 227 -0.71 16.22 -15.41
C ALA A 227 -0.01 14.88 -15.17
N SER A 228 1.23 14.70 -15.68
CA SER A 228 1.95 13.43 -15.55
C SER A 228 2.26 13.10 -14.09
N ARG A 229 1.61 12.06 -13.57
CA ARG A 229 1.88 11.53 -12.23
C ARG A 229 3.34 11.12 -12.06
N ARG A 230 3.95 10.51 -13.10
CA ARG A 230 5.35 10.06 -13.03
C ARG A 230 6.30 11.25 -12.84
N ALA A 231 6.07 12.35 -13.56
CA ALA A 231 6.88 13.55 -13.39
C ALA A 231 6.76 14.11 -11.96
N LEU A 232 5.55 14.17 -11.41
CA LEU A 232 5.31 14.64 -10.03
C LEU A 232 5.97 13.74 -8.98
N VAL A 233 5.93 12.42 -9.18
CA VAL A 233 6.60 11.46 -8.30
C VAL A 233 8.11 11.70 -8.32
N LEU A 234 8.72 11.82 -9.49
CA LEU A 234 10.16 12.10 -9.63
C LEU A 234 10.57 13.44 -8.99
N THR A 235 9.69 14.45 -9.06
CA THR A 235 9.92 15.75 -8.44
C THR A 235 10.01 15.68 -6.91
N LEU A 236 9.37 14.70 -6.27
CA LEU A 236 9.46 14.46 -4.82
C LEU A 236 10.57 13.46 -4.46
N GLU A 237 10.83 12.48 -5.31
CA GLU A 237 11.87 11.48 -5.07
C GLU A 237 13.29 12.09 -5.11
N SER A 238 13.55 13.06 -5.99
CA SER A 238 14.85 13.70 -6.12
C SER A 238 15.28 14.47 -4.83
N PRO A 239 14.48 15.38 -4.26
CA PRO A 239 14.81 16.04 -3.00
C PRO A 239 14.99 15.07 -1.84
N LEU A 240 14.17 14.00 -1.80
CA LEU A 240 14.31 12.97 -0.77
C LEU A 240 15.64 12.22 -0.89
N ALA A 241 16.03 11.85 -2.11
CA ALA A 241 17.32 11.20 -2.36
C ALA A 241 18.51 12.12 -1.98
N GLN A 242 18.40 13.42 -2.25
CA GLN A 242 19.41 14.40 -1.85
C GLN A 242 19.48 14.56 -0.32
N ALA A 243 18.33 14.67 0.35
CA ALA A 243 18.29 14.74 1.81
C ALA A 243 18.88 13.47 2.45
N ALA A 244 18.53 12.28 1.94
CA ALA A 244 19.08 11.03 2.40
C ALA A 244 20.61 10.92 2.20
N LYS A 245 21.11 11.44 1.07
CA LYS A 245 22.55 11.51 0.80
C LYS A 245 23.27 12.43 1.79
N ARG A 246 22.74 13.62 2.05
CA ARG A 246 23.30 14.55 3.05
C ARG A 246 23.25 13.99 4.48
N ALA A 247 22.19 13.24 4.79
CA ALA A 247 22.02 12.51 6.05
C ALA A 247 22.88 11.24 6.15
N SER A 248 23.70 10.93 5.12
CA SER A 248 24.55 9.73 5.07
C SER A 248 23.80 8.42 5.33
N CYS A 249 22.53 8.32 4.88
CA CYS A 249 21.75 7.11 5.04
C CYS A 249 22.39 5.93 4.30
N ALA A 250 22.56 4.81 4.99
CA ALA A 250 23.19 3.61 4.43
C ALA A 250 22.37 2.95 3.31
N THR A 251 21.07 3.17 3.30
CA THR A 251 20.15 2.54 2.35
C THR A 251 19.29 3.56 1.63
N HIS A 252 18.84 3.20 0.42
CA HIS A 252 17.98 4.06 -0.40
C HIS A 252 16.68 4.42 0.33
N VAL A 253 16.44 5.72 0.52
CA VAL A 253 15.25 6.26 1.17
C VAL A 253 14.17 6.55 0.12
N THR A 254 12.99 6.01 0.32
CA THR A 254 11.83 6.22 -0.56
C THR A 254 10.68 6.87 0.22
N PRO A 255 9.74 7.56 -0.44
CA PRO A 255 8.54 8.09 0.21
C PRO A 255 7.73 6.99 0.93
N HIS A 256 7.82 5.74 0.45
CA HIS A 256 7.16 4.61 1.10
C HIS A 256 7.82 4.24 2.43
N ARG A 257 9.15 4.36 2.54
CA ARG A 257 9.87 4.17 3.81
C ARG A 257 9.51 5.25 4.83
N LEU A 258 9.36 6.52 4.44
CA LEU A 258 8.88 7.58 5.34
C LEU A 258 7.51 7.24 5.93
N ARG A 259 6.60 6.72 5.09
CA ARG A 259 5.30 6.25 5.55
C ARG A 259 5.40 5.02 6.49
N HIS A 260 6.34 4.11 6.25
CA HIS A 260 6.60 2.99 7.17
C HIS A 260 7.15 3.50 8.51
N SER A 261 8.04 4.49 8.50
CA SER A 261 8.57 5.12 9.72
C SER A 261 7.45 5.79 10.52
N PHE A 262 6.55 6.54 9.86
CA PHE A 262 5.35 7.08 10.52
C PHE A 262 4.51 5.98 11.18
N ALA A 263 4.21 4.91 10.46
CA ALA A 263 3.38 3.83 11.01
C ALA A 263 4.04 3.13 12.20
N THR A 264 5.37 2.93 12.12
CA THR A 264 6.15 2.32 13.21
C THR A 264 6.21 3.25 14.43
N GLU A 265 6.39 4.55 14.22
CA GLU A 265 6.36 5.54 15.28
C GLU A 265 5.00 5.58 15.99
N MET A 266 3.90 5.64 15.22
CA MET A 266 2.55 5.65 15.82
C MET A 266 2.29 4.41 16.68
N LEU A 267 2.73 3.22 16.23
CA LEU A 267 2.64 2.00 17.05
C LEU A 267 3.48 2.09 18.33
N ARG A 268 4.70 2.65 18.25
CA ARG A 268 5.55 2.86 19.43
C ARG A 268 4.94 3.86 20.41
N LEU A 269 4.20 4.85 19.92
CA LEU A 269 3.46 5.81 20.72
C LEU A 269 2.14 5.27 21.27
N GLY A 270 1.80 4.01 21.00
CA GLY A 270 0.64 3.33 21.56
C GLY A 270 -0.66 3.49 20.75
N VAL A 271 -0.59 4.02 19.51
CA VAL A 271 -1.76 4.00 18.62
C VAL A 271 -2.11 2.57 18.29
N SER A 272 -3.35 2.18 18.53
CA SER A 272 -3.81 0.81 18.27
C SER A 272 -3.73 0.45 16.77
N LEU A 273 -3.47 -0.82 16.49
CA LEU A 273 -3.37 -1.30 15.11
C LEU A 273 -4.63 -1.04 14.27
N PRO A 274 -5.86 -1.22 14.76
CA PRO A 274 -7.08 -0.87 14.03
C PRO A 274 -7.14 0.61 13.62
N VAL A 275 -6.80 1.52 14.54
CA VAL A 275 -6.76 2.98 14.27
C VAL A 275 -5.70 3.30 13.24
N LEU A 276 -4.49 2.75 13.38
CA LEU A 276 -3.41 2.93 12.41
C LEU A 276 -3.77 2.38 11.03
N MET A 277 -4.45 1.25 10.98
CA MET A 277 -4.93 0.67 9.72
C MET A 277 -6.00 1.55 9.07
N LYS A 278 -6.84 2.24 9.83
CA LYS A 278 -7.81 3.21 9.30
C LYS A 278 -7.11 4.45 8.74
N LEU A 279 -6.07 4.95 9.41
CA LEU A 279 -5.20 6.01 8.88
C LEU A 279 -4.47 5.57 7.60
N ARG A 280 -4.06 4.32 7.54
CA ARG A 280 -3.25 3.73 6.46
C ARG A 280 -4.09 3.13 5.34
N MET A 281 -5.18 2.44 5.68
CA MET A 281 -6.08 1.74 4.76
C MET A 281 -7.48 1.79 5.34
N THR A 282 -8.47 1.99 4.50
CA THR A 282 -9.86 1.85 4.89
C THR A 282 -10.14 0.39 5.21
N LEU A 283 -10.22 0.05 6.46
CA LEU A 283 -10.86 -1.20 6.87
C LEU A 283 -12.37 -1.00 6.72
N ARG A 284 -12.94 -1.75 5.82
CA ARG A 284 -14.37 -1.69 5.42
C ARG A 284 -15.35 -2.03 6.54
N TYR A 285 -14.87 -2.41 7.76
CA TYR A 285 -15.69 -3.04 8.78
C TYR A 285 -15.39 -2.65 10.24
N VAL A 286 -14.55 -1.65 10.49
CA VAL A 286 -14.36 -1.15 11.85
C VAL A 286 -14.77 0.31 11.89
N GLU A 287 -15.90 0.56 12.55
CA GLU A 287 -16.41 1.91 12.80
C GLU A 287 -15.65 2.52 13.98
N VAL A 288 -14.43 2.98 13.71
CA VAL A 288 -13.72 3.86 14.63
C VAL A 288 -14.23 5.26 14.34
N THR A 289 -14.84 5.90 15.33
CA THR A 289 -15.35 7.25 15.14
C THR A 289 -14.19 8.24 14.91
N GLN A 290 -14.49 9.38 14.29
CA GLN A 290 -13.48 10.43 14.11
C GLN A 290 -12.95 10.92 15.48
N GLN A 291 -13.78 10.93 16.50
CA GLN A 291 -13.41 11.30 17.88
C GLN A 291 -12.42 10.30 18.48
N ASP A 292 -12.62 8.99 18.30
CA ASP A 292 -11.68 7.96 18.78
C ASP A 292 -10.34 8.07 18.07
N LEU A 293 -10.35 8.33 16.77
CA LEU A 293 -9.14 8.53 15.98
C LEU A 293 -8.34 9.73 16.50
N GLN A 294 -9.00 10.85 16.73
CA GLN A 294 -8.34 12.05 17.24
C GLN A 294 -7.84 11.85 18.66
N ARG A 295 -8.64 11.25 19.55
CA ARG A 295 -8.26 10.99 20.94
C ARG A 295 -7.00 10.13 21.01
N GLU A 296 -6.97 8.98 20.32
CA GLU A 296 -5.80 8.10 20.29
C GLU A 296 -4.58 8.77 19.68
N PHE A 297 -4.78 9.56 18.59
CA PHE A 297 -3.68 10.29 17.97
C PHE A 297 -3.07 11.35 18.91
N HIS A 298 -3.91 12.16 19.56
CA HIS A 298 -3.44 13.17 20.50
C HIS A 298 -2.79 12.57 21.75
N GLN A 299 -3.37 11.49 22.28
CA GLN A 299 -2.80 10.78 23.42
C GLN A 299 -1.43 10.18 23.08
N ALA A 300 -1.27 9.59 21.89
CA ALA A 300 0.00 9.09 21.42
C ALA A 300 1.04 10.21 21.26
N ARG A 301 0.64 11.38 20.74
CA ARG A 301 1.53 12.55 20.61
C ARG A 301 1.93 13.16 21.96
N GLN A 302 1.02 13.18 22.95
CA GLN A 302 1.35 13.60 24.31
C GLN A 302 2.36 12.65 24.97
N ASN A 303 2.22 11.33 24.72
CA ASN A 303 3.16 10.33 25.21
C ASN A 303 4.55 10.45 24.56
N ALA A 304 4.66 11.06 23.37
CA ALA A 304 5.95 11.32 22.70
C ALA A 304 6.84 12.31 23.48
N ALA A 305 6.24 13.16 24.31
CA ALA A 305 7.01 14.04 25.22
C ALA A 305 7.79 13.27 26.29
N HIS A 306 7.54 11.94 26.45
CA HIS A 306 8.25 11.05 27.39
C HIS A 306 8.88 9.87 26.63
N PRO A 307 10.07 10.03 26.05
CA PRO A 307 10.59 9.15 24.99
C PRO A 307 11.04 7.75 25.38
N HIS A 308 10.84 7.23 26.56
CA HIS A 308 11.43 5.91 26.94
C HIS A 308 10.57 4.99 27.81
N ARG A 309 9.26 5.10 27.79
CA ARG A 309 8.45 3.99 28.29
C ARG A 309 7.88 3.22 27.12
N LEU A 310 8.48 2.04 26.83
CA LEU A 310 7.77 0.98 26.12
C LEU A 310 6.39 0.87 26.78
N PRO A 311 5.27 0.84 26.02
CA PRO A 311 3.99 0.49 26.61
C PRO A 311 4.21 -0.89 27.23
N THR A 312 4.34 -0.93 28.54
CA THR A 312 4.16 -2.16 29.28
C THR A 312 2.75 -2.56 28.92
N LEU A 313 2.59 -3.66 28.18
CA LEU A 313 1.31 -4.33 28.12
C LEU A 313 0.86 -4.39 29.57
N ALA A 314 -0.14 -3.57 29.92
CA ALA A 314 -0.75 -3.63 31.22
C ALA A 314 -1.49 -4.97 31.26
N LEU A 315 -0.74 -5.99 31.62
CA LEU A 315 -1.33 -7.24 32.05
C LEU A 315 -2.25 -6.84 33.22
N PRO A 316 -3.48 -7.35 33.26
CA PRO A 316 -4.39 -7.08 34.37
C PRO A 316 -3.62 -7.28 35.68
N LYS A 317 -3.74 -6.36 36.63
CA LYS A 317 -3.01 -6.40 37.92
C LYS A 317 -3.22 -7.68 38.72
N ASP A 318 -4.18 -8.51 38.30
CA ASP A 318 -4.55 -9.81 38.87
C ASP A 318 -4.14 -10.99 37.99
N MET A 319 -2.97 -10.96 37.35
CA MET A 319 -2.42 -12.19 36.74
C MET A 319 -2.00 -13.14 37.85
N PRO A 320 -2.68 -14.29 38.02
CA PRO A 320 -2.23 -15.30 38.95
C PRO A 320 -0.87 -15.85 38.49
N SER A 321 0.00 -16.06 39.44
CA SER A 321 1.32 -16.71 39.44
C SER A 321 1.86 -17.19 38.08
N ALA A 322 3.10 -16.84 37.79
CA ALA A 322 3.88 -17.36 36.67
C ALA A 322 3.78 -18.91 36.64
N GLY A 323 3.24 -19.44 35.50
CA GLY A 323 3.14 -20.88 35.30
C GLY A 323 2.01 -21.29 34.37
N LEU A 324 1.95 -22.58 34.03
CA LEU A 324 0.91 -23.22 33.23
C LEU A 324 -0.53 -22.89 33.65
N PRO A 325 -0.87 -22.74 34.97
CA PRO A 325 -2.20 -22.31 35.40
C PRO A 325 -2.60 -20.91 34.89
N GLY A 326 -1.68 -19.97 34.89
CA GLY A 326 -1.94 -18.60 34.39
C GLY A 326 -2.17 -18.56 32.88
N VAL A 327 -1.42 -19.36 32.11
CA VAL A 327 -1.63 -19.51 30.66
C VAL A 327 -3.02 -20.09 30.36
N ARG A 328 -3.47 -21.08 31.13
CA ARG A 328 -4.80 -21.68 31.01
C ARG A 328 -5.89 -20.65 31.28
N GLN A 329 -5.79 -19.85 32.34
CA GLN A 329 -6.76 -18.83 32.69
C GLN A 329 -6.86 -17.72 31.63
N ALA A 330 -5.71 -17.30 31.08
CA ALA A 330 -5.65 -16.36 29.94
C ALA A 330 -6.32 -16.92 28.68
N LEU A 331 -6.16 -18.22 28.44
CA LEU A 331 -6.76 -18.91 27.29
C LEU A 331 -8.28 -19.05 27.45
N GLU A 332 -8.76 -19.32 28.66
CA GLU A 332 -10.18 -19.38 29.00
C GLU A 332 -10.83 -17.97 28.86
N ALA A 333 -10.18 -16.93 29.37
CA ALA A 333 -10.63 -15.55 29.18
C ALA A 333 -10.70 -15.13 27.71
N THR A 334 -9.69 -15.54 26.91
CA THR A 334 -9.65 -15.27 25.47
C THR A 334 -10.77 -15.97 24.71
N ARG A 335 -11.29 -17.12 25.19
CA ARG A 335 -12.41 -17.85 24.56
C ARG A 335 -13.75 -17.15 24.71
N HIS A 336 -13.96 -16.39 25.76
CA HIS A 336 -15.21 -15.63 25.95
C HIS A 336 -15.38 -14.51 24.91
N LEU A 337 -14.28 -13.93 24.41
CA LEU A 337 -14.32 -12.86 23.41
C LEU A 337 -14.94 -13.29 22.06
N PRO A 338 -14.49 -14.38 21.41
CA PRO A 338 -15.13 -14.88 20.17
C PRO A 338 -16.61 -15.23 20.34
N GLU A 339 -17.01 -15.74 21.52
CA GLU A 339 -18.39 -16.09 21.80
C GLU A 339 -19.30 -14.85 21.94
N MET A 340 -18.85 -13.82 22.63
CA MET A 340 -19.56 -12.53 22.73
C MET A 340 -19.73 -11.88 21.37
N TYR A 341 -18.65 -11.81 20.57
CA TYR A 341 -18.69 -11.25 19.22
C TYR A 341 -19.58 -12.06 18.27
N ARG A 342 -19.62 -13.39 18.41
CA ARG A 342 -20.48 -14.28 17.60
C ARG A 342 -21.96 -13.96 17.75
N ARG A 343 -22.40 -13.54 18.95
CA ARG A 343 -23.81 -13.18 19.22
C ARG A 343 -24.20 -11.85 18.62
N GLN A 344 -23.24 -10.95 18.41
CA GLN A 344 -23.47 -9.59 17.89
C GLN A 344 -23.33 -9.46 16.36
N LEU A 345 -22.74 -10.46 15.68
CA LEU A 345 -22.45 -10.38 14.26
C LEU A 345 -23.52 -11.09 13.42
N GLY A 346 -24.11 -10.37 12.47
CA GLY A 346 -25.09 -10.89 11.51
C GLY A 346 -24.50 -11.75 10.38
N ASP A 347 -23.17 -11.68 10.14
CA ASP A 347 -22.51 -12.35 9.00
C ASP A 347 -22.15 -13.82 9.32
N GLU A 348 -22.79 -14.76 8.61
CA GLU A 348 -22.59 -16.21 8.77
C GLU A 348 -21.16 -16.66 8.40
N LYS A 349 -20.48 -15.98 7.47
CA LYS A 349 -19.12 -16.31 7.07
C LYS A 349 -18.11 -15.99 8.18
N ILE A 350 -18.34 -14.88 8.89
CA ILE A 350 -17.54 -14.49 10.05
C ILE A 350 -17.83 -15.40 11.23
N ARG A 351 -19.11 -15.75 11.46
CA ARG A 351 -19.50 -16.72 12.49
C ARG A 351 -18.83 -18.09 12.31
N ARG A 352 -18.71 -18.59 11.07
CA ARG A 352 -17.98 -19.84 10.76
C ARG A 352 -16.49 -19.74 11.05
N ARG A 353 -15.86 -18.58 10.78
CA ARG A 353 -14.45 -18.33 11.09
C ARG A 353 -14.20 -18.29 12.60
N LEU A 354 -15.06 -17.64 13.37
CA LEU A 354 -14.99 -17.59 14.83
C LEU A 354 -15.18 -18.98 15.45
N ARG A 355 -16.10 -19.82 14.94
CA ARG A 355 -16.24 -21.22 15.35
C ARG A 355 -14.96 -22.05 15.12
N ARG A 356 -14.25 -21.82 14.02
CA ARG A 356 -12.98 -22.50 13.75
C ARG A 356 -11.87 -22.04 14.69
N LEU A 357 -11.85 -20.76 15.04
CA LEU A 357 -10.93 -20.20 16.02
C LEU A 357 -11.17 -20.78 17.42
N ASP A 358 -12.41 -20.81 17.86
CA ASP A 358 -12.79 -21.38 19.16
C ASP A 358 -12.40 -22.87 19.27
N LYS A 359 -12.63 -23.67 18.20
CA LYS A 359 -12.15 -25.07 18.16
C LYS A 359 -10.64 -25.18 18.29
N ARG A 360 -9.85 -24.28 17.68
CA ARG A 360 -8.39 -24.27 17.80
C ARG A 360 -7.96 -23.92 19.23
N LEU A 361 -8.58 -22.94 19.85
CA LEU A 361 -8.32 -22.56 21.24
C LEU A 361 -8.65 -23.71 22.20
N LEU A 362 -9.74 -24.47 21.97
CA LEU A 362 -10.08 -25.68 22.71
C LEU A 362 -9.00 -26.76 22.58
N THR A 363 -8.47 -26.96 21.36
CA THR A 363 -7.39 -27.93 21.13
C THR A 363 -6.12 -27.55 21.91
N VAL A 364 -5.73 -26.27 21.89
CA VAL A 364 -4.59 -25.76 22.65
C VAL A 364 -4.81 -25.90 24.15
N ALA A 365 -6.01 -25.58 24.64
CA ALA A 365 -6.35 -25.74 26.06
C ALA A 365 -6.25 -27.21 26.51
N SER A 366 -6.71 -28.16 25.68
CA SER A 366 -6.62 -29.60 25.98
C SER A 366 -5.17 -30.11 25.95
N GLN A 367 -4.32 -29.59 25.06
CA GLN A 367 -2.90 -29.92 25.02
C GLN A 367 -2.17 -29.40 26.26
N LEU A 368 -2.44 -28.16 26.67
CA LEU A 368 -1.88 -27.61 27.93
C LEU A 368 -2.28 -28.44 29.15
N GLN A 369 -3.52 -28.93 29.17
CA GLN A 369 -4.01 -29.78 30.27
C GLN A 369 -3.30 -31.15 30.33
N ARG A 370 -2.91 -31.72 29.17
CA ARG A 370 -2.09 -32.95 29.11
C ARG A 370 -0.69 -32.71 29.64
N ILE A 371 -0.03 -31.63 29.17
CA ILE A 371 1.34 -31.26 29.66
C ILE A 371 1.31 -31.05 31.18
N GLN A 372 0.27 -30.42 31.72
CA GLN A 372 0.14 -30.18 33.16
C GLN A 372 -0.09 -31.47 33.97
N LYS A 373 -0.68 -32.52 33.35
CA LYS A 373 -0.82 -33.85 33.97
C LYS A 373 0.45 -34.67 33.91
N GLU A 374 1.29 -34.44 32.90
CA GLU A 374 2.60 -35.11 32.72
C GLU A 374 3.68 -34.54 33.63
N GLN A 375 3.47 -33.33 34.18
CA GLN A 375 4.40 -32.69 35.14
C GLN A 375 4.04 -32.95 36.63
N LYS A 376 2.94 -33.65 36.91
CA LYS A 376 2.55 -34.14 38.24
C LYS A 376 2.88 -35.61 38.39
#